data_c343b306eabff74e687006df926033a3
#
_entry.id   c343b306eabff74e687006df926033a3
#
_cell.length_a   1.000
_cell.length_b   1.000
_cell.length_c   1.000
_cell.angle_alpha   90.00
_cell.angle_beta   90.00
_cell.angle_gamma   90.00
#
_symmetry.space_group_name_H-M   'P 1'
#
loop_
_entity.id
_entity.type
_entity.pdbx_description
1 polymer ?
#
loop_
_entity_poly.entity_id
_entity_poly.type
_entity_poly.pdbx_seq_one_letter_code
_entity_poly.pdbx_strand_id
1 'polypeptide(L)'
;MINKIKKLNLNHSFIFFFVVNLFCILLFKFNNLNISSILCLLLILIIGVSHGSLDHIKGKKLLRLFNIKSTYIFYITYILIAAIVILTWIILPSITLIVFLMIASYHFGKEDTQFLIKDRSYFTQILYFFKGFLIILAPLYFHFQETIAIFKLLLIDNDVFYSSLNFIETNNVIQIGIFCSTLSSIFLFLKNFEIKKFVVFLDYFSILILNYYLSPLIAFTVYFCFLHSIRHSISLAMELDPNSLVNGFRLFIKKALPLTILTAIFTFIALYLLENSYDLDSAILKIIFIGLASLTFPHILLEYFLEKNEK
;
A
#
# COMPACT_ATOMS: atom_id res chain seq x y z
N MET A 1 24.48 5.80 -5.79
CA MET A 1 23.00 5.69 -5.94
C MET A 1 22.33 5.36 -4.61
N ILE A 2 22.60 4.23 -3.97
CA ILE A 2 21.94 3.75 -2.74
C ILE A 2 21.93 4.81 -1.62
N ASN A 3 23.06 5.44 -1.30
CA ASN A 3 23.14 6.48 -0.26
C ASN A 3 22.28 7.72 -0.57
N LYS A 4 22.11 8.07 -1.86
CA LYS A 4 21.27 9.19 -2.28
C LYS A 4 19.80 8.87 -2.12
N ILE A 5 19.36 7.67 -2.51
CA ILE A 5 17.99 7.16 -2.28
C ILE A 5 17.69 7.12 -0.77
N LYS A 6 18.62 6.58 0.04
CA LYS A 6 18.50 6.53 1.50
C LYS A 6 18.28 7.94 2.07
N LYS A 7 19.08 8.93 1.67
CA LYS A 7 18.95 10.32 2.12
C LYS A 7 17.61 10.96 1.73
N LEU A 8 17.17 10.74 0.48
CA LEU A 8 15.90 11.28 0.00
C LEU A 8 14.71 10.69 0.77
N ASN A 9 14.69 9.38 0.98
CA ASN A 9 13.62 8.71 1.71
C ASN A 9 13.61 9.08 3.21
N LEU A 10 14.79 9.32 3.82
CA LEU A 10 14.89 9.87 5.16
C LEU A 10 14.23 11.26 5.26
N ASN A 11 14.60 12.17 4.36
CA ASN A 11 14.02 13.51 4.32
C ASN A 11 12.51 13.45 4.08
N HIS A 12 12.06 12.57 3.18
CA HIS A 12 10.64 12.36 2.91
C HIS A 12 9.86 11.94 4.16
N SER A 13 10.37 10.99 4.96
CA SER A 13 9.73 10.58 6.21
C SER A 13 9.63 11.72 7.22
N PHE A 14 10.67 12.55 7.35
CA PHE A 14 10.62 13.75 8.21
C PHE A 14 9.54 14.72 7.74
N ILE A 15 9.54 15.06 6.45
CA ILE A 15 8.54 15.97 5.87
C ILE A 15 7.14 15.39 6.06
N PHE A 16 6.92 14.10 5.76
CA PHE A 16 5.63 13.45 5.91
C PHE A 16 5.14 13.53 7.36
N PHE A 17 5.99 13.18 8.34
CA PHE A 17 5.63 13.23 9.75
C PHE A 17 5.17 14.63 10.17
N PHE A 18 5.92 15.68 9.83
CA PHE A 18 5.55 17.06 10.18
C PHE A 18 4.29 17.53 9.46
N VAL A 19 4.15 17.22 8.16
CA VAL A 19 2.96 17.59 7.38
C VAL A 19 1.71 16.90 7.91
N VAL A 20 1.80 15.60 8.24
CA VAL A 20 0.67 14.84 8.83
C VAL A 20 0.25 15.43 10.16
N ASN A 21 1.22 15.73 11.06
CA ASN A 21 0.88 16.34 12.35
C ASN A 21 0.22 17.71 12.18
N LEU A 22 0.76 18.56 11.30
CA LEU A 22 0.18 19.87 11.01
C LEU A 22 -1.23 19.73 10.42
N PHE A 23 -1.42 18.83 9.48
CA PHE A 23 -2.70 18.56 8.83
C PHE A 23 -3.74 18.06 9.84
N CYS A 24 -3.40 17.09 10.69
CA CYS A 24 -4.28 16.59 11.73
C CYS A 24 -4.66 17.67 12.76
N ILE A 25 -3.70 18.52 13.18
CA ILE A 25 -3.98 19.64 14.10
C ILE A 25 -4.95 20.64 13.45
N LEU A 26 -4.75 20.97 12.17
CA LEU A 26 -5.63 21.88 11.44
C LEU A 26 -7.04 21.29 11.28
N LEU A 27 -7.15 20.02 10.94
CA LEU A 27 -8.45 19.32 10.83
C LEU A 27 -9.19 19.31 12.17
N PHE A 28 -8.50 19.02 13.27
CA PHE A 28 -9.09 19.05 14.62
C PHE A 28 -9.63 20.44 14.98
N LYS A 29 -8.94 21.51 14.56
CA LYS A 29 -9.36 22.88 14.82
C LYS A 29 -10.57 23.32 13.96
N PHE A 30 -10.73 22.77 12.75
CA PHE A 30 -11.77 23.18 11.79
C PHE A 30 -12.96 22.24 11.71
N ASN A 31 -13.09 21.25 12.54
CA ASN A 31 -14.21 20.32 12.83
C ASN A 31 -15.17 19.85 11.70
N ASN A 32 -14.97 20.23 10.43
CA ASN A 32 -15.97 20.02 9.35
C ASN A 32 -15.38 19.68 7.97
N LEU A 33 -14.17 19.12 7.87
CA LEU A 33 -13.64 18.71 6.56
C LEU A 33 -14.08 17.29 6.22
N ASN A 34 -15.24 17.15 5.59
CA ASN A 34 -15.62 15.90 4.94
C ASN A 34 -14.84 15.75 3.64
N ILE A 35 -13.80 14.91 3.66
CA ILE A 35 -13.06 14.52 2.47
C ILE A 35 -13.88 13.44 1.76
N SER A 36 -14.28 13.71 0.52
CA SER A 36 -15.13 12.78 -0.22
C SER A 36 -14.35 11.54 -0.68
N SER A 37 -15.03 10.40 -0.77
CA SER A 37 -14.49 9.14 -1.31
C SER A 37 -13.99 9.30 -2.76
N ILE A 38 -14.60 10.18 -3.55
CA ILE A 38 -14.16 10.54 -4.91
C ILE A 38 -12.73 11.13 -4.87
N LEU A 39 -12.45 12.04 -3.94
CA LEU A 39 -11.09 12.61 -3.81
C LEU A 39 -10.08 11.52 -3.43
N CYS A 40 -10.44 10.61 -2.53
CA CYS A 40 -9.61 9.45 -2.19
C CYS A 40 -9.32 8.58 -3.43
N LEU A 41 -10.35 8.28 -4.22
CA LEU A 41 -10.20 7.53 -5.48
C LEU A 41 -9.25 8.24 -6.45
N LEU A 42 -9.42 9.54 -6.67
CA LEU A 42 -8.57 10.32 -7.57
C LEU A 42 -7.11 10.35 -7.10
N LEU A 43 -6.86 10.55 -5.81
CA LEU A 43 -5.50 10.51 -5.24
C LEU A 43 -4.87 9.13 -5.41
N ILE A 44 -5.61 8.07 -5.16
CA ILE A 44 -5.13 6.68 -5.33
C ILE A 44 -4.81 6.42 -6.80
N LEU A 45 -5.64 6.85 -7.75
CA LEU A 45 -5.38 6.67 -9.18
C LEU A 45 -4.15 7.45 -9.65
N ILE A 46 -4.01 8.71 -9.25
CA ILE A 46 -2.95 9.60 -9.75
C ILE A 46 -1.61 9.28 -9.07
N ILE A 47 -1.60 9.08 -7.76
CA ILE A 47 -0.37 8.90 -6.98
C ILE A 47 -0.17 7.44 -6.62
N GLY A 48 -1.21 6.79 -6.07
CA GLY A 48 -1.15 5.43 -5.58
C GLY A 48 -0.81 4.41 -6.65
N VAL A 49 -1.58 4.38 -7.75
CA VAL A 49 -1.42 3.39 -8.83
C VAL A 49 -0.21 3.67 -9.71
N SER A 50 0.23 4.93 -9.80
CA SER A 50 1.30 5.33 -10.72
C SER A 50 2.64 4.61 -10.47
N HIS A 51 2.96 4.26 -9.21
CA HIS A 51 4.21 3.55 -8.91
C HIS A 51 4.25 2.13 -9.50
N GLY A 52 3.13 1.40 -9.54
CA GLY A 52 3.01 0.10 -10.20
C GLY A 52 2.99 0.17 -11.73
N SER A 53 2.78 1.35 -12.31
CA SER A 53 2.73 1.53 -13.76
C SER A 53 4.06 1.23 -14.47
N LEU A 54 5.18 1.14 -13.75
CA LEU A 54 6.47 0.70 -14.29
C LEU A 54 6.70 -0.81 -14.25
N ASP A 55 5.75 -1.60 -13.79
CA ASP A 55 5.86 -3.06 -13.72
C ASP A 55 6.15 -3.70 -15.09
N HIS A 56 5.68 -3.10 -16.16
CA HIS A 56 5.98 -3.54 -17.52
C HIS A 56 7.47 -3.48 -17.85
N ILE A 57 8.23 -2.56 -17.26
CA ILE A 57 9.69 -2.45 -17.44
C ILE A 57 10.38 -3.54 -16.62
N LYS A 58 9.97 -3.70 -15.36
CA LYS A 58 10.43 -4.78 -14.47
C LYS A 58 10.09 -6.15 -15.05
N GLY A 59 8.89 -6.32 -15.61
CA GLY A 59 8.45 -7.55 -16.28
C GLY A 59 9.29 -7.91 -17.49
N LYS A 60 9.65 -6.93 -18.33
CA LYS A 60 10.59 -7.15 -19.46
C LYS A 60 11.97 -7.62 -18.95
N LYS A 61 12.44 -7.06 -17.82
CA LYS A 61 13.70 -7.49 -17.21
C LYS A 61 13.59 -8.95 -16.72
N LEU A 62 12.51 -9.31 -16.06
CA LEU A 62 12.25 -10.69 -15.59
C LEU A 62 12.20 -11.67 -16.75
N LEU A 63 11.46 -11.37 -17.82
CA LEU A 63 11.36 -12.23 -19.00
C LEU A 63 12.72 -12.48 -19.65
N ARG A 64 13.60 -11.48 -19.70
CA ARG A 64 14.98 -11.65 -20.20
C ARG A 64 15.80 -12.62 -19.35
N LEU A 65 15.63 -12.63 -18.02
CA LEU A 65 16.29 -13.59 -17.13
C LEU A 65 15.87 -15.04 -17.44
N PHE A 66 14.66 -15.24 -17.94
CA PHE A 66 14.14 -16.54 -18.38
C PHE A 66 14.31 -16.81 -19.89
N ASN A 67 15.09 -15.99 -20.61
CA ASN A 67 15.29 -16.07 -22.06
C ASN A 67 13.99 -15.98 -22.89
N ILE A 68 12.93 -15.36 -22.35
CA ILE A 68 11.66 -15.17 -23.03
C ILE A 68 11.69 -13.85 -23.81
N LYS A 69 11.57 -13.91 -25.14
CA LYS A 69 11.64 -12.73 -26.01
C LYS A 69 10.32 -11.96 -26.12
N SER A 70 9.18 -12.62 -25.96
CA SER A 70 7.87 -12.03 -26.14
C SER A 70 7.42 -11.26 -24.91
N THR A 71 7.30 -9.93 -25.03
CA THR A 71 6.81 -9.05 -23.95
C THR A 71 5.31 -9.17 -23.70
N TYR A 72 4.54 -9.69 -24.68
CA TYR A 72 3.09 -9.91 -24.50
C TYR A 72 2.77 -10.92 -23.39
N ILE A 73 3.64 -11.90 -23.17
CA ILE A 73 3.49 -12.88 -22.10
C ILE A 73 3.36 -12.19 -20.75
N PHE A 74 4.15 -11.15 -20.50
CA PHE A 74 4.04 -10.38 -19.25
C PHE A 74 2.65 -9.77 -19.10
N TYR A 75 2.15 -9.06 -20.09
CA TYR A 75 0.85 -8.41 -20.01
C TYR A 75 -0.29 -9.40 -19.83
N ILE A 76 -0.28 -10.50 -20.59
CA ILE A 76 -1.30 -11.56 -20.48
C ILE A 76 -1.27 -12.16 -19.08
N THR A 77 -0.09 -12.53 -18.56
CA THR A 77 0.05 -13.11 -17.21
C THR A 77 -0.39 -12.14 -16.13
N TYR A 78 0.00 -10.85 -16.25
CA TYR A 78 -0.37 -9.82 -15.29
C TYR A 78 -1.90 -9.62 -15.22
N ILE A 79 -2.54 -9.51 -16.37
CA ILE A 79 -4.01 -9.34 -16.47
C ILE A 79 -4.72 -10.62 -16.00
N LEU A 80 -4.20 -11.80 -16.34
CA LEU A 80 -4.77 -13.07 -15.89
C LEU A 80 -4.75 -13.19 -14.37
N ILE A 81 -3.63 -12.86 -13.72
CA ILE A 81 -3.53 -12.86 -12.25
C ILE A 81 -4.51 -11.85 -11.65
N ALA A 82 -4.57 -10.63 -12.19
CA ALA A 82 -5.53 -9.63 -11.72
C ALA A 82 -6.99 -10.10 -11.85
N ALA A 83 -7.35 -10.74 -12.98
CA ALA A 83 -8.66 -11.32 -13.19
C ALA A 83 -8.97 -12.47 -12.21
N ILE A 84 -8.00 -13.34 -11.93
CA ILE A 84 -8.12 -14.42 -10.94
C ILE A 84 -8.39 -13.82 -9.55
N VAL A 85 -7.70 -12.75 -9.15
CA VAL A 85 -7.94 -12.09 -7.87
C VAL A 85 -9.37 -11.54 -7.78
N ILE A 86 -9.86 -10.89 -8.83
CA ILE A 86 -11.26 -10.40 -8.87
C ILE A 86 -12.24 -11.57 -8.77
N LEU A 87 -12.03 -12.65 -9.52
CA LEU A 87 -12.89 -13.84 -9.47
C LEU A 87 -12.87 -14.50 -8.09
N THR A 88 -11.70 -14.67 -7.48
CA THR A 88 -11.61 -15.22 -6.12
C THR A 88 -12.27 -14.31 -5.10
N TRP A 89 -12.22 -12.97 -5.30
CA TRP A 89 -12.93 -12.05 -4.43
C TRP A 89 -14.45 -12.21 -4.52
N ILE A 90 -15.00 -12.44 -5.72
CA ILE A 90 -16.43 -12.66 -5.91
C ILE A 90 -16.87 -14.00 -5.28
N ILE A 91 -16.05 -15.07 -5.40
CA ILE A 91 -16.41 -16.42 -4.94
C ILE A 91 -16.13 -16.61 -3.44
N LEU A 92 -15.00 -16.09 -2.95
CA LEU A 92 -14.49 -16.29 -1.59
C LEU A 92 -14.02 -14.96 -0.97
N PRO A 93 -14.91 -13.96 -0.80
CA PRO A 93 -14.51 -12.59 -0.46
C PRO A 93 -13.76 -12.51 0.88
N SER A 94 -14.21 -13.20 1.92
CA SER A 94 -13.58 -13.18 3.25
C SER A 94 -12.14 -13.72 3.22
N ILE A 95 -11.94 -14.85 2.53
CA ILE A 95 -10.62 -15.48 2.42
C ILE A 95 -9.70 -14.60 1.59
N THR A 96 -10.20 -14.07 0.47
CA THR A 96 -9.41 -13.21 -0.42
C THR A 96 -9.00 -11.92 0.29
N LEU A 97 -9.90 -11.30 1.08
CA LEU A 97 -9.56 -10.14 1.92
C LEU A 97 -8.45 -10.49 2.91
N ILE A 98 -8.59 -11.58 3.68
CA ILE A 98 -7.57 -11.99 4.67
C ILE A 98 -6.21 -12.18 3.99
N VAL A 99 -6.17 -12.94 2.90
CA VAL A 99 -4.92 -13.19 2.15
C VAL A 99 -4.35 -11.89 1.61
N PHE A 100 -5.18 -11.01 1.06
CA PHE A 100 -4.76 -9.68 0.59
C PHE A 100 -4.13 -8.87 1.72
N LEU A 101 -4.80 -8.75 2.86
CA LEU A 101 -4.32 -7.97 3.99
C LEU A 101 -2.99 -8.52 4.54
N MET A 102 -2.82 -9.84 4.61
CA MET A 102 -1.56 -10.47 5.05
C MET A 102 -0.40 -10.19 4.08
N ILE A 103 -0.64 -10.31 2.77
CA ILE A 103 0.37 -10.04 1.74
C ILE A 103 0.70 -8.54 1.70
N ALA A 104 -0.31 -7.67 1.78
CA ALA A 104 -0.14 -6.23 1.82
C ALA A 104 0.66 -5.79 3.05
N SER A 105 0.41 -6.38 4.23
CA SER A 105 1.19 -6.12 5.44
C SER A 105 2.67 -6.38 5.24
N TYR A 106 3.01 -7.53 4.69
CA TYR A 106 4.40 -7.86 4.40
C TYR A 106 5.02 -6.88 3.38
N HIS A 107 4.30 -6.61 2.28
CA HIS A 107 4.76 -5.71 1.22
C HIS A 107 5.02 -4.30 1.74
N PHE A 108 4.04 -3.69 2.39
CA PHE A 108 4.18 -2.34 2.95
C PHE A 108 5.32 -2.26 3.99
N GLY A 109 5.37 -3.21 4.92
CA GLY A 109 6.41 -3.20 5.94
C GLY A 109 7.81 -3.35 5.37
N LYS A 110 7.98 -4.17 4.33
CA LYS A 110 9.25 -4.37 3.62
C LYS A 110 9.61 -3.11 2.81
N GLU A 111 8.75 -2.67 1.91
CA GLU A 111 9.01 -1.53 1.02
C GLU A 111 9.30 -0.24 1.81
N ASP A 112 8.55 -0.01 2.89
CA ASP A 112 8.74 1.16 3.73
C ASP A 112 9.99 1.11 4.63
N THR A 113 10.72 -0.02 4.66
CA THR A 113 11.86 -0.20 5.56
C THR A 113 13.15 -0.61 4.84
N GLN A 114 13.05 -1.30 3.70
CA GLN A 114 14.22 -1.90 3.03
C GLN A 114 15.28 -0.88 2.57
N PHE A 115 14.93 0.40 2.41
CA PHE A 115 15.91 1.45 2.11
C PHE A 115 16.87 1.73 3.29
N LEU A 116 16.49 1.33 4.51
CA LEU A 116 17.31 1.44 5.73
C LEU A 116 17.98 0.12 6.09
N ILE A 117 17.27 -0.99 5.91
CA ILE A 117 17.67 -2.31 6.38
C ILE A 117 17.52 -3.29 5.22
N LYS A 118 18.64 -3.69 4.62
CA LYS A 118 18.66 -4.73 3.59
C LYS A 118 19.16 -6.03 4.20
N ASP A 119 18.25 -6.81 4.77
CA ASP A 119 18.56 -8.12 5.32
C ASP A 119 17.52 -9.15 4.87
N ARG A 120 18.00 -10.31 4.44
CA ARG A 120 17.18 -11.42 3.93
C ARG A 120 16.92 -12.51 4.98
N SER A 121 17.32 -12.28 6.25
CA SER A 121 17.06 -13.27 7.31
C SER A 121 15.57 -13.45 7.55
N TYR A 122 15.12 -14.67 7.85
CA TYR A 122 13.73 -14.96 8.17
C TYR A 122 13.18 -14.07 9.30
N PHE A 123 14.01 -13.81 10.30
CA PHE A 123 13.64 -12.92 11.39
C PHE A 123 13.30 -11.52 10.91
N THR A 124 14.11 -10.93 10.01
CA THR A 124 13.81 -9.60 9.44
C THR A 124 12.54 -9.61 8.58
N GLN A 125 12.26 -10.71 7.87
CA GLN A 125 11.01 -10.81 7.11
C GLN A 125 9.78 -10.81 8.03
N ILE A 126 9.86 -11.47 9.17
CA ILE A 126 8.81 -11.45 10.20
C ILE A 126 8.64 -10.03 10.77
N LEU A 127 9.74 -9.32 11.03
CA LEU A 127 9.69 -7.93 11.50
C LEU A 127 9.02 -7.00 10.48
N TYR A 128 9.31 -7.16 9.19
CA TYR A 128 8.63 -6.41 8.12
C TYR A 128 7.12 -6.67 8.14
N PHE A 129 6.71 -7.94 8.24
CA PHE A 129 5.31 -8.30 8.32
C PHE A 129 4.59 -7.59 9.47
N PHE A 130 5.09 -7.71 10.71
CA PHE A 130 4.46 -7.08 11.86
C PHE A 130 4.49 -5.55 11.81
N LYS A 131 5.56 -4.95 11.28
CA LYS A 131 5.61 -3.50 11.06
C LYS A 131 4.51 -3.04 10.10
N GLY A 132 4.36 -3.70 8.95
CA GLY A 132 3.33 -3.32 7.97
C GLY A 132 1.92 -3.70 8.43
N PHE A 133 1.77 -4.68 9.30
CA PHE A 133 0.48 -5.06 9.86
C PHE A 133 -0.18 -3.94 10.67
N LEU A 134 0.58 -2.96 11.15
CA LEU A 134 0.06 -1.75 11.79
C LEU A 134 -0.96 -1.00 10.90
N ILE A 135 -0.77 -1.01 9.57
CA ILE A 135 -1.66 -0.31 8.62
C ILE A 135 -3.08 -0.88 8.66
N ILE A 136 -3.19 -2.16 9.01
CA ILE A 136 -4.47 -2.87 9.16
C ILE A 136 -4.99 -2.75 10.59
N LEU A 137 -4.10 -2.89 11.58
CA LEU A 137 -4.48 -2.87 12.98
C LEU A 137 -4.90 -1.49 13.47
N ALA A 138 -4.29 -0.42 12.97
CA ALA A 138 -4.59 0.93 13.42
C ALA A 138 -6.06 1.34 13.12
N PRO A 139 -6.60 1.19 11.89
CA PRO A 139 -8.03 1.46 11.66
C PRO A 139 -8.95 0.54 12.46
N LEU A 140 -8.61 -0.74 12.65
CA LEU A 140 -9.38 -1.64 13.51
C LEU A 140 -9.34 -1.25 14.98
N TYR A 141 -8.28 -0.63 15.46
CA TYR A 141 -8.15 -0.17 16.84
C TYR A 141 -8.90 1.14 17.11
N PHE A 142 -8.75 2.13 16.23
CA PHE A 142 -9.32 3.46 16.44
C PHE A 142 -10.76 3.60 15.89
N HIS A 143 -11.11 2.85 14.84
CA HIS A 143 -12.35 2.97 14.07
C HIS A 143 -12.95 1.61 13.73
N PHE A 144 -13.09 0.72 14.72
CA PHE A 144 -13.51 -0.67 14.52
C PHE A 144 -14.80 -0.79 13.71
N GLN A 145 -15.87 -0.11 14.13
CA GLN A 145 -17.19 -0.20 13.49
C GLN A 145 -17.18 0.35 12.04
N GLU A 146 -16.46 1.45 11.81
CA GLU A 146 -16.32 2.01 10.46
C GLU A 146 -15.50 1.07 9.55
N THR A 147 -14.45 0.46 10.08
CA THR A 147 -13.64 -0.52 9.34
C THR A 147 -14.45 -1.75 8.97
N ILE A 148 -15.27 -2.27 9.90
CA ILE A 148 -16.22 -3.36 9.62
C ILE A 148 -17.25 -2.95 8.58
N ALA A 149 -17.79 -1.73 8.65
CA ALA A 149 -18.72 -1.22 7.64
C ALA A 149 -18.09 -1.23 6.23
N ILE A 150 -16.82 -0.81 6.12
CA ILE A 150 -16.08 -0.93 4.85
C ILE A 150 -15.99 -2.40 4.40
N PHE A 151 -15.64 -3.34 5.27
CA PHE A 151 -15.54 -4.76 4.90
C PHE A 151 -16.90 -5.31 4.40
N LYS A 152 -18.01 -4.93 5.03
CA LYS A 152 -19.36 -5.29 4.55
C LYS A 152 -19.62 -4.82 3.12
N LEU A 153 -19.17 -3.62 2.78
CA LEU A 153 -19.30 -3.09 1.42
C LEU A 153 -18.43 -3.85 0.40
N LEU A 154 -17.42 -4.59 0.82
CA LEU A 154 -16.53 -5.37 -0.06
C LEU A 154 -17.04 -6.78 -0.40
N LEU A 155 -18.35 -6.99 -0.43
CA LEU A 155 -19.03 -8.26 -0.74
C LEU A 155 -18.83 -9.34 0.35
N ILE A 156 -18.43 -8.95 1.57
CA ILE A 156 -18.24 -9.91 2.64
C ILE A 156 -19.55 -10.03 3.42
N ASP A 157 -20.28 -11.10 3.16
CA ASP A 157 -21.50 -11.49 3.87
C ASP A 157 -21.25 -12.83 4.56
N ASN A 158 -20.57 -12.79 5.73
CA ASN A 158 -20.15 -13.97 6.45
C ASN A 158 -20.15 -13.74 7.96
N ASP A 159 -21.16 -14.31 8.66
CA ASP A 159 -21.34 -14.15 10.11
C ASP A 159 -20.17 -14.69 10.92
N VAL A 160 -19.54 -15.78 10.47
CA VAL A 160 -18.36 -16.37 11.14
C VAL A 160 -17.18 -15.41 11.06
N PHE A 161 -16.99 -14.73 9.92
CA PHE A 161 -15.95 -13.72 9.76
C PHE A 161 -16.16 -12.56 10.74
N TYR A 162 -17.38 -12.02 10.83
CA TYR A 162 -17.66 -10.89 11.73
C TYR A 162 -17.66 -11.28 13.21
N SER A 163 -18.15 -12.47 13.56
CA SER A 163 -18.04 -12.97 14.93
C SER A 163 -16.58 -13.16 15.36
N SER A 164 -15.72 -13.62 14.44
CA SER A 164 -14.27 -13.73 14.68
C SER A 164 -13.63 -12.36 14.88
N LEU A 165 -14.00 -11.34 14.11
CA LEU A 165 -13.50 -9.97 14.29
C LEU A 165 -13.95 -9.38 15.64
N ASN A 166 -15.21 -9.58 16.02
CA ASN A 166 -15.70 -9.15 17.33
C ASN A 166 -14.97 -9.87 18.47
N PHE A 167 -14.68 -11.17 18.32
CA PHE A 167 -13.85 -11.90 19.28
C PHE A 167 -12.44 -11.32 19.40
N ILE A 168 -11.82 -10.95 18.28
CA ILE A 168 -10.48 -10.32 18.22
C ILE A 168 -10.50 -8.97 18.95
N GLU A 169 -11.55 -8.16 18.76
CA GLU A 169 -11.71 -6.87 19.44
C GLU A 169 -11.90 -7.06 20.95
N THR A 170 -12.89 -7.88 21.35
CA THR A 170 -13.27 -8.07 22.77
C THR A 170 -12.16 -8.70 23.61
N ASN A 171 -11.31 -9.53 23.02
CA ASN A 171 -10.17 -10.17 23.69
C ASN A 171 -8.84 -9.42 23.55
N ASN A 172 -8.85 -8.15 23.16
CA ASN A 172 -7.67 -7.30 23.05
C ASN A 172 -6.58 -7.84 22.08
N VAL A 173 -6.94 -8.68 21.11
CA VAL A 173 -5.98 -9.25 20.15
C VAL A 173 -5.40 -8.16 19.24
N ILE A 174 -6.19 -7.11 18.92
CA ILE A 174 -5.72 -5.95 18.17
C ILE A 174 -4.59 -5.24 18.92
N GLN A 175 -4.75 -5.03 20.22
CA GLN A 175 -3.73 -4.40 21.07
C GLN A 175 -2.44 -5.23 21.13
N ILE A 176 -2.56 -6.56 21.22
CA ILE A 176 -1.41 -7.46 21.13
C ILE A 176 -0.71 -7.31 19.77
N GLY A 177 -1.46 -7.23 18.69
CA GLY A 177 -0.91 -7.01 17.35
C GLY A 177 -0.17 -5.67 17.24
N ILE A 178 -0.72 -4.57 17.78
CA ILE A 178 -0.06 -3.25 17.84
C ILE A 178 1.22 -3.35 18.68
N PHE A 179 1.19 -4.05 19.81
CA PHE A 179 2.39 -4.28 20.62
C PHE A 179 3.47 -5.04 19.84
N CYS A 180 3.11 -6.09 19.09
CA CYS A 180 4.04 -6.81 18.21
C CYS A 180 4.61 -5.89 17.12
N SER A 181 3.80 -5.00 16.54
CA SER A 181 4.26 -4.00 15.57
C SER A 181 5.26 -3.00 16.19
N THR A 182 4.99 -2.57 17.43
CA THR A 182 5.89 -1.71 18.20
C THR A 182 7.22 -2.40 18.45
N LEU A 183 7.20 -3.64 18.94
CA LEU A 183 8.41 -4.44 19.17
C LEU A 183 9.19 -4.63 17.87
N SER A 184 8.50 -4.92 16.75
CA SER A 184 9.13 -5.06 15.45
C SER A 184 9.83 -3.77 15.01
N SER A 185 9.22 -2.62 15.24
CA SER A 185 9.84 -1.31 14.96
C SER A 185 11.07 -1.06 15.83
N ILE A 186 11.04 -1.46 17.11
CA ILE A 186 12.17 -1.38 18.03
C ILE A 186 13.33 -2.28 17.55
N PHE A 187 13.04 -3.54 17.22
CA PHE A 187 14.08 -4.46 16.73
C PHE A 187 14.70 -4.01 15.41
N LEU A 188 13.87 -3.49 14.47
CA LEU A 188 14.37 -2.93 13.22
C LEU A 188 15.25 -1.70 13.46
N PHE A 189 14.91 -0.85 14.42
CA PHE A 189 15.74 0.30 14.83
C PHE A 189 17.07 -0.14 15.43
N LEU A 190 17.07 -1.11 16.33
CA LEU A 190 18.26 -1.60 17.03
C LEU A 190 19.18 -2.42 16.12
N LYS A 191 18.66 -3.01 15.07
CA LYS A 191 19.44 -3.83 14.14
C LYS A 191 20.52 -3.00 13.42
N ASN A 192 21.81 -3.29 13.70
CA ASN A 192 22.94 -2.49 13.23
C ASN A 192 22.72 -0.99 13.50
N PHE A 193 22.61 -0.64 14.76
CA PHE A 193 22.16 0.65 15.25
C PHE A 193 22.79 1.84 14.49
N GLU A 194 21.92 2.65 13.87
CA GLU A 194 22.24 3.96 13.34
C GLU A 194 21.12 4.91 13.76
N ILE A 195 21.45 6.08 14.32
CA ILE A 195 20.46 7.06 14.77
C ILE A 195 19.48 7.45 13.66
N LYS A 196 19.92 7.42 12.39
CA LYS A 196 19.08 7.69 11.22
C LYS A 196 17.91 6.73 11.07
N LYS A 197 17.99 5.52 11.65
CA LYS A 197 16.88 4.55 11.65
C LYS A 197 15.73 4.94 12.56
N PHE A 198 15.88 6.01 13.37
CA PHE A 198 14.77 6.60 14.12
C PHE A 198 13.56 6.96 13.24
N VAL A 199 13.78 7.16 11.96
CA VAL A 199 12.72 7.34 10.94
C VAL A 199 11.69 6.21 10.93
N VAL A 200 12.06 4.98 11.30
CA VAL A 200 11.10 3.86 11.46
C VAL A 200 10.00 4.21 12.45
N PHE A 201 10.34 4.96 13.51
CA PHE A 201 9.35 5.43 14.49
C PHE A 201 8.55 6.62 13.99
N LEU A 202 9.12 7.51 13.18
CA LEU A 202 8.35 8.60 12.57
C LEU A 202 7.25 8.06 11.67
N ASP A 203 7.56 7.06 10.83
CA ASP A 203 6.56 6.37 10.00
C ASP A 203 5.51 5.67 10.87
N TYR A 204 5.94 4.97 11.93
CA TYR A 204 5.07 4.28 12.87
C TYR A 204 4.09 5.25 13.54
N PHE A 205 4.58 6.35 14.10
CA PHE A 205 3.73 7.36 14.75
C PHE A 205 2.83 8.09 13.75
N SER A 206 3.31 8.34 12.51
CA SER A 206 2.46 8.93 11.47
C SER A 206 1.22 8.08 11.18
N ILE A 207 1.37 6.75 11.10
CA ILE A 207 0.25 5.84 10.87
C ILE A 207 -0.73 5.88 12.05
N LEU A 208 -0.24 5.89 13.30
CA LEU A 208 -1.11 6.00 14.48
C LEU A 208 -1.87 7.34 14.52
N ILE A 209 -1.17 8.45 14.27
CA ILE A 209 -1.75 9.80 14.26
C ILE A 209 -2.82 9.92 13.18
N LEU A 210 -2.54 9.44 11.96
CA LEU A 210 -3.52 9.43 10.88
C LEU A 210 -4.80 8.70 11.28
N ASN A 211 -4.67 7.48 11.82
CA ASN A 211 -5.84 6.68 12.20
C ASN A 211 -6.53 7.17 13.48
N TYR A 212 -5.85 7.93 14.32
CA TYR A 212 -6.48 8.57 15.49
C TYR A 212 -7.41 9.72 15.08
N TYR A 213 -7.01 10.52 14.08
CA TYR A 213 -7.73 11.74 13.68
C TYR A 213 -8.61 11.58 12.45
N LEU A 214 -8.37 10.60 11.58
CA LEU A 214 -9.02 10.47 10.29
C LEU A 214 -9.76 9.13 10.18
N SER A 215 -10.87 9.12 9.43
CA SER A 215 -11.58 7.88 9.09
C SER A 215 -10.67 6.88 8.34
N PRO A 216 -10.96 5.58 8.37
CA PRO A 216 -10.10 4.53 7.82
C PRO A 216 -9.72 4.76 6.35
N LEU A 217 -10.67 5.16 5.52
CA LEU A 217 -10.42 5.41 4.09
C LEU A 217 -9.45 6.57 3.87
N ILE A 218 -9.63 7.67 4.61
CA ILE A 218 -8.79 8.87 4.48
C ILE A 218 -7.39 8.58 5.01
N ALA A 219 -7.29 7.97 6.19
CA ALA A 219 -6.01 7.58 6.79
C ALA A 219 -5.21 6.65 5.87
N PHE A 220 -5.87 5.64 5.29
CA PHE A 220 -5.27 4.75 4.29
C PHE A 220 -4.82 5.52 3.05
N THR A 221 -5.67 6.40 2.49
CA THR A 221 -5.35 7.18 1.29
C THR A 221 -4.13 8.07 1.50
N VAL A 222 -4.06 8.78 2.64
CA VAL A 222 -2.92 9.65 2.96
C VAL A 222 -1.65 8.82 3.14
N TYR A 223 -1.69 7.72 3.88
CA TYR A 223 -0.56 6.81 4.03
C TYR A 223 -0.11 6.25 2.68
N PHE A 224 -1.04 5.63 1.94
CA PHE A 224 -0.74 4.93 0.70
C PHE A 224 -0.18 5.87 -0.38
N CYS A 225 -0.82 7.02 -0.59
CA CYS A 225 -0.38 7.97 -1.60
C CYS A 225 0.89 8.71 -1.21
N PHE A 226 0.91 9.31 -0.01
CA PHE A 226 1.95 10.28 0.33
C PHE A 226 3.13 9.71 1.10
N LEU A 227 2.99 8.57 1.80
CA LEU A 227 4.14 7.91 2.40
C LEU A 227 4.67 6.79 1.50
N HIS A 228 3.87 5.77 1.24
CA HIS A 228 4.28 4.56 0.52
C HIS A 228 4.60 4.84 -0.96
N SER A 229 3.63 5.35 -1.73
CA SER A 229 3.78 5.49 -3.19
C SER A 229 4.79 6.56 -3.59
N ILE A 230 4.88 7.69 -2.87
CA ILE A 230 5.91 8.71 -3.13
C ILE A 230 7.30 8.15 -2.83
N ARG A 231 7.48 7.41 -1.74
CA ARG A 231 8.77 6.76 -1.40
C ARG A 231 9.21 5.80 -2.50
N HIS A 232 8.30 4.96 -2.97
CA HIS A 232 8.58 4.02 -4.06
C HIS A 232 8.90 4.77 -5.36
N SER A 233 8.14 5.82 -5.68
CA SER A 233 8.37 6.68 -6.86
C SER A 233 9.71 7.40 -6.81
N ILE A 234 10.18 7.85 -5.64
CA ILE A 234 11.54 8.41 -5.46
C ILE A 234 12.59 7.37 -5.83
N SER A 235 12.43 6.14 -5.37
CA SER A 235 13.35 5.04 -5.66
C SER A 235 13.38 4.73 -7.16
N LEU A 236 12.22 4.62 -7.81
CA LEU A 236 12.10 4.40 -9.25
C LEU A 236 12.66 5.56 -10.09
N ALA A 237 12.40 6.80 -9.68
CA ALA A 237 12.96 7.97 -10.37
C ALA A 237 14.49 7.98 -10.32
N MET A 238 15.08 7.62 -9.17
CA MET A 238 16.52 7.50 -9.02
C MET A 238 17.14 6.30 -9.78
N GLU A 239 16.37 5.24 -10.01
CA GLU A 239 16.78 4.13 -10.88
C GLU A 239 16.79 4.55 -12.36
N LEU A 240 15.83 5.39 -12.77
CA LEU A 240 15.73 5.89 -14.14
C LEU A 240 16.80 6.96 -14.48
N ASP A 241 17.15 7.83 -13.53
CA ASP A 241 18.25 8.78 -13.63
C ASP A 241 18.96 8.96 -12.29
N PRO A 242 20.08 8.26 -12.06
CA PRO A 242 20.86 8.35 -10.82
C PRO A 242 21.46 9.73 -10.54
N ASN A 243 21.63 10.57 -11.58
CA ASN A 243 22.31 11.85 -11.48
C ASN A 243 21.34 12.97 -11.04
N SER A 244 20.11 12.95 -11.57
CA SER A 244 19.12 14.01 -11.36
C SER A 244 17.75 13.47 -10.97
N LEU A 245 17.31 13.78 -9.73
CA LEU A 245 15.97 13.41 -9.27
C LEU A 245 14.86 14.03 -10.14
N VAL A 246 15.05 15.29 -10.57
CA VAL A 246 14.07 16.01 -11.40
C VAL A 246 13.90 15.33 -12.76
N ASN A 247 15.01 14.99 -13.42
CA ASN A 247 14.97 14.27 -14.69
C ASN A 247 14.41 12.85 -14.49
N GLY A 248 14.80 12.18 -13.40
CA GLY A 248 14.26 10.88 -13.03
C GLY A 248 12.74 10.90 -12.88
N PHE A 249 12.17 11.88 -12.18
CA PHE A 249 10.72 12.06 -12.07
C PHE A 249 10.06 12.39 -13.41
N ARG A 250 10.68 13.21 -14.24
CA ARG A 250 10.16 13.48 -15.59
C ARG A 250 10.09 12.20 -16.44
N LEU A 251 11.12 11.36 -16.38
CA LEU A 251 11.14 10.06 -17.05
C LEU A 251 10.12 9.09 -16.45
N PHE A 252 10.00 9.07 -15.12
CA PHE A 252 9.01 8.27 -14.40
C PHE A 252 7.60 8.62 -14.88
N ILE A 253 7.20 9.89 -14.81
CA ILE A 253 5.87 10.36 -15.24
C ILE A 253 5.63 9.99 -16.72
N LYS A 254 6.59 10.26 -17.61
CA LYS A 254 6.44 9.93 -19.04
C LYS A 254 6.19 8.44 -19.28
N LYS A 255 6.84 7.56 -18.50
CA LYS A 255 6.72 6.10 -18.65
C LYS A 255 5.50 5.53 -17.92
N ALA A 256 5.10 6.12 -16.80
CA ALA A 256 3.96 5.68 -16.00
C ALA A 256 2.62 6.13 -16.63
N LEU A 257 2.57 7.33 -17.19
CA LEU A 257 1.34 7.99 -17.67
C LEU A 257 0.44 7.12 -18.56
N PRO A 258 0.95 6.39 -19.58
CA PRO A 258 0.08 5.61 -20.46
C PRO A 258 -0.71 4.52 -19.70
N LEU A 259 -0.05 3.77 -18.81
CA LEU A 259 -0.72 2.71 -18.03
C LEU A 259 -1.60 3.30 -16.92
N THR A 260 -1.20 4.41 -16.30
CA THR A 260 -2.03 5.12 -15.33
C THR A 260 -3.33 5.62 -15.97
N ILE A 261 -3.27 6.22 -17.17
CA ILE A 261 -4.45 6.64 -17.92
C ILE A 261 -5.34 5.43 -18.26
N LEU A 262 -4.74 4.35 -18.74
CA LEU A 262 -5.49 3.13 -19.05
C LEU A 262 -6.21 2.58 -17.82
N THR A 263 -5.54 2.51 -16.67
CA THR A 263 -6.14 2.10 -15.39
C THR A 263 -7.27 3.06 -14.99
N ALA A 264 -7.09 4.36 -15.15
CA ALA A 264 -8.14 5.35 -14.85
C ALA A 264 -9.37 5.14 -15.75
N ILE A 265 -9.19 4.89 -17.04
CA ILE A 265 -10.31 4.59 -17.96
C ILE A 265 -11.08 3.36 -17.48
N PHE A 266 -10.38 2.26 -17.18
CA PHE A 266 -11.05 1.06 -16.66
C PHE A 266 -11.74 1.30 -15.31
N THR A 267 -11.15 2.11 -14.44
CA THR A 267 -11.75 2.51 -13.17
C THR A 267 -13.08 3.27 -13.38
N PHE A 268 -13.11 4.26 -14.29
CA PHE A 268 -14.33 5.00 -14.57
C PHE A 268 -15.40 4.15 -15.27
N ILE A 269 -15.00 3.22 -16.15
CA ILE A 269 -15.94 2.24 -16.73
C ILE A 269 -16.52 1.34 -15.63
N ALA A 270 -15.67 0.81 -14.74
CA ALA A 270 -16.13 0.01 -13.63
C ALA A 270 -17.06 0.77 -12.67
N LEU A 271 -16.74 2.05 -12.38
CA LEU A 271 -17.59 2.92 -11.57
C LEU A 271 -18.97 3.08 -12.20
N TYR A 272 -19.03 3.43 -13.48
CA TYR A 272 -20.28 3.57 -14.23
C TYR A 272 -21.12 2.28 -14.20
N LEU A 273 -20.48 1.11 -14.32
CA LEU A 273 -21.19 -0.17 -14.27
C LEU A 273 -21.71 -0.51 -12.86
N LEU A 274 -20.94 -0.17 -11.83
CA LEU A 274 -21.29 -0.46 -10.42
C LEU A 274 -22.38 0.48 -9.89
N GLU A 275 -22.45 1.74 -10.36
CA GLU A 275 -23.49 2.70 -9.96
C GLU A 275 -24.92 2.24 -10.33
N ASN A 276 -25.07 1.31 -11.26
CA ASN A 276 -26.36 0.70 -11.56
C ASN A 276 -26.88 -0.23 -10.44
N SER A 277 -26.02 -0.69 -9.55
CA SER A 277 -26.35 -1.68 -8.50
C SER A 277 -26.02 -1.22 -7.09
N TYR A 278 -25.16 -0.22 -6.93
CA TYR A 278 -24.67 0.28 -5.66
C TYR A 278 -24.69 1.81 -5.64
N ASP A 279 -24.82 2.40 -4.46
CA ASP A 279 -24.59 3.83 -4.26
C ASP A 279 -23.12 4.20 -4.59
N LEU A 280 -22.90 5.46 -4.91
CA LEU A 280 -21.61 5.96 -5.40
C LEU A 280 -20.44 5.66 -4.42
N ASP A 281 -20.62 5.88 -3.11
CA ASP A 281 -19.60 5.65 -2.12
C ASP A 281 -19.25 4.16 -2.01
N SER A 282 -20.24 3.28 -2.00
CA SER A 282 -20.05 1.83 -2.01
C SER A 282 -19.33 1.34 -3.28
N ALA A 283 -19.69 1.89 -4.44
CA ALA A 283 -19.03 1.57 -5.71
C ALA A 283 -17.55 2.00 -5.67
N ILE A 284 -17.25 3.20 -5.18
CA ILE A 284 -15.88 3.72 -5.03
C ILE A 284 -15.06 2.84 -4.09
N LEU A 285 -15.60 2.45 -2.93
CA LEU A 285 -14.89 1.59 -1.98
C LEU A 285 -14.56 0.22 -2.57
N LYS A 286 -15.52 -0.40 -3.31
CA LYS A 286 -15.26 -1.66 -4.03
C LYS A 286 -14.11 -1.49 -5.04
N ILE A 287 -14.13 -0.43 -5.83
CA ILE A 287 -13.09 -0.14 -6.82
C ILE A 287 -11.74 0.06 -6.15
N ILE A 288 -11.68 0.84 -5.07
CA ILE A 288 -10.42 1.10 -4.35
C ILE A 288 -9.85 -0.22 -3.84
N PHE A 289 -10.56 -0.97 -3.03
CA PHE A 289 -9.98 -2.11 -2.32
C PHE A 289 -9.85 -3.35 -3.20
N ILE A 290 -10.88 -3.72 -3.98
CA ILE A 290 -10.80 -4.87 -4.89
C ILE A 290 -9.88 -4.57 -6.07
N GLY A 291 -9.92 -3.35 -6.60
CA GLY A 291 -9.03 -2.90 -7.66
C GLY A 291 -7.57 -2.87 -7.20
N LEU A 292 -7.26 -2.31 -6.02
CA LEU A 292 -5.92 -2.35 -5.46
C LEU A 292 -5.45 -3.80 -5.24
N ALA A 293 -6.29 -4.68 -4.67
CA ALA A 293 -5.93 -6.07 -4.49
C ALA A 293 -5.56 -6.73 -5.83
N SER A 294 -6.38 -6.53 -6.87
CA SER A 294 -6.14 -7.10 -8.19
C SER A 294 -4.83 -6.64 -8.85
N LEU A 295 -4.40 -5.40 -8.59
CA LEU A 295 -3.13 -4.86 -9.10
C LEU A 295 -1.94 -5.20 -8.19
N THR A 296 -2.16 -5.27 -6.88
CA THR A 296 -1.09 -5.49 -5.90
C THR A 296 -0.55 -6.92 -5.96
N PHE A 297 -1.39 -7.94 -6.17
CA PHE A 297 -0.94 -9.32 -6.27
C PHE A 297 0.09 -9.56 -7.38
N PRO A 298 -0.18 -9.22 -8.65
CA PRO A 298 0.80 -9.40 -9.71
C PRO A 298 2.04 -8.51 -9.52
N HIS A 299 1.90 -7.31 -8.95
CA HIS A 299 3.00 -6.40 -8.62
C HIS A 299 3.97 -7.05 -7.61
N ILE A 300 3.46 -7.52 -6.48
CA ILE A 300 4.27 -8.17 -5.43
C ILE A 300 4.94 -9.44 -5.96
N LEU A 301 4.20 -10.24 -6.74
CA LEU A 301 4.73 -11.45 -7.33
C LEU A 301 5.89 -11.16 -8.30
N LEU A 302 5.76 -10.10 -9.10
CA LEU A 302 6.82 -9.63 -10.00
C LEU A 302 8.07 -9.24 -9.21
N GLU A 303 7.93 -8.45 -8.15
CA GLU A 303 9.04 -8.03 -7.30
C GLU A 303 9.73 -9.22 -6.63
N TYR A 304 8.94 -10.16 -6.10
CA TYR A 304 9.47 -11.39 -5.51
C TYR A 304 10.33 -12.20 -6.49
N PHE A 305 9.84 -12.39 -7.73
CA PHE A 305 10.59 -13.13 -8.74
C PHE A 305 11.86 -12.41 -9.20
N LEU A 306 11.82 -11.08 -9.32
CA LEU A 306 13.00 -10.29 -9.63
C LEU A 306 14.07 -10.44 -8.53
N GLU A 307 13.71 -10.21 -7.27
CA GLU A 307 14.65 -10.33 -6.16
C GLU A 307 15.24 -11.73 -5.99
N LYS A 308 14.46 -12.78 -6.30
CA LYS A 308 14.93 -14.17 -6.23
C LYS A 308 15.94 -14.49 -7.34
N ASN A 309 15.80 -13.89 -8.52
CA ASN A 309 16.59 -14.21 -9.70
C ASN A 309 17.70 -13.18 -10.01
N GLU A 310 17.69 -12.01 -9.34
CA GLU A 310 18.79 -11.05 -9.36
C GLU A 310 19.84 -11.41 -8.28
N LYS A 311 20.55 -12.52 -8.48
CA LYS A 311 21.69 -12.93 -7.63
C LYS A 311 22.99 -12.37 -8.16
#